data_f3b5b792cdf4a572b60e8ed79ec3fa80
#
_entry.id   f3b5b792cdf4a572b60e8ed79ec3fa80
#
_cell.length_a   1.000
_cell.length_b   1.000
_cell.length_c   1.000
_cell.angle_alpha   90.00
_cell.angle_beta   90.00
_cell.angle_gamma   90.00
#
_symmetry.space_group_name_H-M   'P 1'
#
loop_
_entity.id
_entity.type
_entity.pdbx_description
1 polymer ?
#
loop_
_entity_poly.entity_id
_entity_poly.type
_entity_poly.pdbx_seq_one_letter_code
_entity_poly.pdbx_strand_id
1 'polypeptide(L)'
;MSLKTKVKVGNITNLSDARYCAGMGVDMLGFAIGEVDGQGVGATKFKEITDWISGPEFVLEIPKGAVDGMSKKYSIDLIEFPVEEISNLSLLKSRQHYLIRIDLTDWKHYQKDLLKNIDLIKYVIVTNSRSLNEHEAKSIVTEIASDFSVLLGFEIRVQLLDEYLRWPIAGLALNGSEETSPGIKDYDHLSSILEKLEVE
;
A
#
# COMPACT_ATOMS: atom_id res chain seq x y z
N MET A 1 -2.15 -0.34 20.42
CA MET A 1 -3.42 -0.49 19.70
C MET A 1 -3.26 -1.66 18.74
N SER A 2 -4.28 -2.47 18.54
CA SER A 2 -4.25 -3.61 17.60
C SER A 2 -5.45 -3.50 16.66
N LEU A 3 -5.24 -3.75 15.37
CA LEU A 3 -6.31 -3.71 14.38
C LEU A 3 -6.75 -5.15 14.02
N LYS A 4 -8.01 -5.31 13.63
CA LYS A 4 -8.63 -6.61 13.27
C LYS A 4 -8.01 -7.24 12.02
N THR A 5 -7.32 -6.47 11.20
CA THR A 5 -6.65 -6.92 9.97
C THR A 5 -5.41 -6.08 9.73
N LYS A 6 -4.53 -6.51 8.83
CA LYS A 6 -3.38 -5.70 8.45
C LYS A 6 -3.80 -4.45 7.71
N VAL A 7 -3.14 -3.33 8.04
CA VAL A 7 -3.40 -2.04 7.39
C VAL A 7 -2.09 -1.43 6.91
N LYS A 8 -2.06 -1.07 5.64
CA LYS A 8 -1.07 -0.18 5.04
C LYS A 8 -1.71 1.19 4.82
N VAL A 9 -1.04 2.26 5.21
CA VAL A 9 -1.42 3.62 4.81
C VAL A 9 -0.33 4.20 3.92
N GLY A 10 -0.68 4.48 2.67
CA GLY A 10 0.21 5.06 1.67
C GLY A 10 0.21 6.59 1.67
N ASN A 11 1.05 7.17 0.81
CA ASN A 11 1.14 8.61 0.61
C ASN A 11 1.43 9.41 1.90
N ILE A 12 2.28 8.87 2.77
CA ILE A 12 2.75 9.58 3.96
C ILE A 12 3.77 10.64 3.53
N THR A 13 3.51 11.90 3.87
CA THR A 13 4.34 13.04 3.45
C THR A 13 4.94 13.85 4.58
N ASN A 14 4.50 13.62 5.82
CA ASN A 14 4.98 14.36 6.99
C ASN A 14 4.96 13.52 8.28
N LEU A 15 5.62 14.03 9.32
CA LEU A 15 5.75 13.34 10.61
C LEU A 15 4.41 13.22 11.37
N SER A 16 3.51 14.19 11.23
CA SER A 16 2.21 14.16 11.92
C SER A 16 1.35 13.01 11.42
N ASP A 17 1.29 12.81 10.10
CA ASP A 17 0.59 11.69 9.47
C ASP A 17 1.17 10.34 9.94
N ALA A 18 2.51 10.24 9.90
CA ALA A 18 3.21 9.02 10.30
C ALA A 18 2.94 8.67 11.78
N ARG A 19 2.98 9.66 12.68
CA ARG A 19 2.68 9.48 14.10
C ARG A 19 1.23 9.11 14.35
N TYR A 20 0.30 9.75 13.66
CA TYR A 20 -1.11 9.42 13.77
C TYR A 20 -1.36 7.96 13.38
N CYS A 21 -0.92 7.55 12.20
CA CYS A 21 -1.09 6.18 11.72
C CYS A 21 -0.39 5.15 12.63
N ALA A 22 0.83 5.43 13.09
CA ALA A 22 1.54 4.55 14.02
C ALA A 22 0.80 4.43 15.37
N GLY A 23 0.25 5.53 15.90
CA GLY A 23 -0.57 5.56 17.11
C GLY A 23 -1.86 4.75 16.97
N MET A 24 -2.46 4.73 15.80
CA MET A 24 -3.65 3.93 15.46
C MET A 24 -3.32 2.45 15.19
N GLY A 25 -2.07 2.02 15.30
CA GLY A 25 -1.68 0.61 15.13
C GLY A 25 -1.59 0.14 13.68
N VAL A 26 -1.38 1.05 12.72
CA VAL A 26 -1.15 0.72 11.32
C VAL A 26 0.13 -0.11 11.16
N ASP A 27 0.09 -1.18 10.36
CA ASP A 27 1.22 -2.12 10.19
C ASP A 27 2.29 -1.59 9.23
N MET A 28 1.90 -0.84 8.19
CA MET A 28 2.81 -0.37 7.16
C MET A 28 2.54 1.09 6.77
N LEU A 29 3.60 1.89 6.68
CA LEU A 29 3.56 3.27 6.19
C LEU A 29 4.24 3.39 4.84
N GLY A 30 3.49 3.82 3.82
CA GLY A 30 3.98 4.01 2.46
C GLY A 30 4.39 5.46 2.21
N PHE A 31 5.58 5.63 1.63
CA PHE A 31 6.17 6.93 1.28
C PHE A 31 6.35 7.00 -0.22
N ALA A 32 5.58 7.84 -0.88
CA ALA A 32 5.76 8.12 -2.30
C ALA A 32 7.08 8.84 -2.53
N ILE A 33 7.93 8.30 -3.41
CA ILE A 33 9.22 8.88 -3.73
C ILE A 33 9.20 9.53 -5.10
N GLY A 34 9.99 10.58 -5.23
CA GLY A 34 10.16 11.33 -6.46
C GLY A 34 9.83 12.80 -6.24
N GLU A 35 10.65 13.67 -6.81
CA GLU A 35 10.39 15.11 -6.83
C GLU A 35 9.54 15.52 -8.06
N VAL A 36 8.79 14.57 -8.63
CA VAL A 36 7.88 14.89 -9.74
C VAL A 36 6.74 15.71 -9.14
N ASP A 37 6.65 16.95 -9.54
CA ASP A 37 5.64 17.95 -9.12
C ASP A 37 5.63 18.30 -7.62
N GLY A 38 6.74 18.06 -6.89
CA GLY A 38 6.87 18.44 -5.48
C GLY A 38 6.06 17.60 -4.49
N GLN A 39 5.44 16.51 -4.93
CA GLN A 39 4.57 15.68 -4.09
C GLN A 39 5.27 14.50 -3.40
N GLY A 40 6.49 14.18 -3.77
CA GLY A 40 7.23 13.05 -3.20
C GLY A 40 8.07 13.41 -1.96
N VAL A 41 8.45 12.36 -1.20
CA VAL A 41 9.32 12.49 -0.04
C VAL A 41 10.77 12.22 -0.44
N GLY A 42 11.63 13.25 -0.35
CA GLY A 42 13.07 13.09 -0.58
C GLY A 42 13.75 12.27 0.53
N ALA A 43 14.93 11.70 0.26
CA ALA A 43 15.61 10.80 1.19
C ALA A 43 15.91 11.43 2.57
N THR A 44 16.26 12.73 2.62
CA THR A 44 16.49 13.45 3.88
C THR A 44 15.20 13.52 4.71
N LYS A 45 14.11 13.98 4.11
CA LYS A 45 12.81 14.08 4.78
C LYS A 45 12.25 12.70 5.18
N PHE A 46 12.44 11.68 4.34
CA PHE A 46 12.11 10.30 4.67
C PHE A 46 12.81 9.86 5.96
N LYS A 47 14.14 10.06 6.03
CA LYS A 47 14.91 9.72 7.23
C LYS A 47 14.46 10.51 8.46
N GLU A 48 14.24 11.82 8.33
CA GLU A 48 13.74 12.68 9.41
C GLU A 48 12.40 12.17 9.98
N ILE A 49 11.47 11.67 9.12
CA ILE A 49 10.21 11.13 9.57
C ILE A 49 10.41 9.76 10.24
N THR A 50 11.13 8.86 9.59
CA THR A 50 11.24 7.46 10.05
C THR A 50 12.08 7.30 11.31
N ASP A 51 13.05 8.17 11.57
CA ASP A 51 13.86 8.17 12.81
C ASP A 51 12.97 8.40 14.08
N TRP A 52 11.78 8.97 13.93
CA TRP A 52 10.84 9.25 15.03
C TRP A 52 9.67 8.26 15.14
N ILE A 53 9.62 7.27 14.28
CA ILE A 53 8.51 6.31 14.22
C ILE A 53 9.03 4.91 14.52
N SER A 54 8.31 4.20 15.39
CA SER A 54 8.56 2.80 15.69
C SER A 54 7.25 2.01 15.64
N GLY A 55 7.34 0.75 15.26
CA GLY A 55 6.21 -0.17 15.15
C GLY A 55 5.89 -0.54 13.71
N PRO A 56 5.43 0.39 12.86
CA PRO A 56 5.13 0.08 11.45
C PRO A 56 6.37 -0.28 10.63
N GLU A 57 6.19 -1.15 9.63
CA GLU A 57 7.17 -1.33 8.55
C GLU A 57 7.06 -0.14 7.58
N PHE A 58 8.18 0.27 6.99
CA PHE A 58 8.20 1.35 6.00
C PHE A 58 8.22 0.78 4.59
N VAL A 59 7.39 1.33 3.72
CA VAL A 59 7.25 0.93 2.31
C VAL A 59 7.63 2.10 1.42
N LEU A 60 8.52 1.88 0.47
CA LEU A 60 8.87 2.85 -0.54
C LEU A 60 7.94 2.70 -1.74
N GLU A 61 7.09 3.69 -2.00
CA GLU A 61 6.14 3.68 -3.11
C GLU A 61 6.80 4.29 -4.35
N ILE A 62 7.14 3.44 -5.33
CA ILE A 62 7.82 3.85 -6.56
C ILE A 62 6.79 4.06 -7.67
N PRO A 63 6.75 5.24 -8.30
CA PRO A 63 5.90 5.48 -9.45
C PRO A 63 6.41 4.72 -10.69
N LYS A 64 5.55 4.55 -11.68
CA LYS A 64 5.89 3.96 -12.98
C LYS A 64 7.07 4.70 -13.63
N GLY A 65 8.03 3.93 -14.15
CA GLY A 65 9.22 4.44 -14.83
C GLY A 65 10.35 4.89 -13.91
N ALA A 66 10.24 4.76 -12.57
CA ALA A 66 11.24 5.24 -11.61
C ALA A 66 12.00 4.12 -10.87
N VAL A 67 11.88 2.87 -11.30
CA VAL A 67 12.47 1.71 -10.59
C VAL A 67 14.00 1.73 -10.61
N ASP A 68 14.64 2.30 -11.63
CA ASP A 68 16.09 2.34 -11.77
C ASP A 68 16.74 3.32 -10.77
N GLY A 69 17.57 2.80 -9.86
CA GLY A 69 18.46 3.56 -9.00
C GLY A 69 17.90 4.06 -7.67
N MET A 70 16.60 3.99 -7.44
CA MET A 70 15.95 4.57 -6.25
C MET A 70 16.18 3.76 -4.98
N SER A 71 16.19 2.42 -5.04
CA SER A 71 16.34 1.55 -3.86
C SER A 71 17.69 1.68 -3.15
N LYS A 72 18.72 2.19 -3.83
CA LYS A 72 20.05 2.39 -3.23
C LYS A 72 20.13 3.61 -2.32
N LYS A 73 19.25 4.58 -2.53
CA LYS A 73 19.24 5.86 -1.81
C LYS A 73 18.48 5.77 -0.47
N TYR A 74 17.56 4.80 -0.38
CA TYR A 74 16.75 4.53 0.79
C TYR A 74 17.14 3.15 1.35
N SER A 75 17.52 3.06 2.62
CA SER A 75 17.83 1.78 3.29
C SER A 75 16.52 1.14 3.75
N ILE A 76 15.77 0.56 2.79
CA ILE A 76 14.45 -0.02 3.05
C ILE A 76 14.30 -1.38 2.37
N ASP A 77 13.59 -2.30 3.03
CA ASP A 77 13.41 -3.68 2.59
C ASP A 77 12.09 -3.93 1.86
N LEU A 78 11.11 -3.03 2.01
CA LEU A 78 9.80 -3.14 1.35
C LEU A 78 9.64 -2.06 0.28
N ILE A 79 9.36 -2.50 -0.93
CA ILE A 79 9.15 -1.61 -2.08
C ILE A 79 7.80 -1.93 -2.71
N GLU A 80 7.01 -0.90 -2.97
CA GLU A 80 5.77 -0.99 -3.74
C GLU A 80 5.96 -0.35 -5.11
N PHE A 81 5.47 -1.02 -6.15
CA PHE A 81 5.43 -0.47 -7.50
C PHE A 81 4.24 -1.04 -8.32
N PRO A 82 3.85 -0.36 -9.40
CA PRO A 82 2.77 -0.83 -10.25
C PRO A 82 3.19 -2.08 -11.05
N VAL A 83 2.23 -2.96 -11.32
CA VAL A 83 2.46 -4.27 -11.97
C VAL A 83 3.16 -4.18 -13.31
N GLU A 84 3.03 -3.07 -14.04
CA GLU A 84 3.71 -2.85 -15.32
C GLU A 84 5.25 -2.88 -15.21
N GLU A 85 5.78 -2.65 -14.00
CA GLU A 85 7.21 -2.70 -13.71
C GLU A 85 7.69 -4.10 -13.29
N ILE A 86 6.84 -5.12 -13.32
CA ILE A 86 7.16 -6.47 -12.82
C ILE A 86 8.35 -7.11 -13.56
N SER A 87 8.55 -6.77 -14.83
CA SER A 87 9.72 -7.22 -15.60
C SER A 87 11.04 -6.72 -15.04
N ASN A 88 11.02 -5.60 -14.32
CA ASN A 88 12.20 -4.98 -13.72
C ASN A 88 12.63 -5.63 -12.40
N LEU A 89 11.84 -6.59 -11.86
CA LEU A 89 12.18 -7.34 -10.63
C LEU A 89 13.57 -8.01 -10.73
N SER A 90 13.96 -8.48 -11.90
CA SER A 90 15.27 -9.07 -12.12
C SER A 90 16.45 -8.10 -11.92
N LEU A 91 16.19 -6.79 -11.98
CA LEU A 91 17.18 -5.73 -11.77
C LEU A 91 17.28 -5.33 -10.29
N LEU A 92 16.30 -5.73 -9.47
CA LEU A 92 16.22 -5.42 -8.05
C LEU A 92 16.94 -6.50 -7.22
N LYS A 93 17.40 -6.14 -6.03
CA LYS A 93 18.22 -7.03 -5.20
C LYS A 93 17.41 -8.17 -4.58
N SER A 94 17.98 -9.36 -4.51
CA SER A 94 17.38 -10.60 -3.98
C SER A 94 17.02 -10.63 -2.48
N ARG A 95 17.20 -9.55 -1.75
CA ARG A 95 16.88 -9.45 -0.31
C ARG A 95 15.68 -8.55 0.00
N GLN A 96 15.05 -7.98 -1.02
CA GLN A 96 13.91 -7.10 -0.85
C GLN A 96 12.62 -7.89 -1.07
N HIS A 97 11.57 -7.48 -0.38
CA HIS A 97 10.22 -7.98 -0.60
C HIS A 97 9.39 -6.88 -1.27
N TYR A 98 8.47 -7.28 -2.11
CA TYR A 98 7.73 -6.36 -2.95
C TYR A 98 6.25 -6.37 -2.66
N LEU A 99 5.65 -5.19 -2.74
CA LEU A 99 4.22 -5.01 -2.84
C LEU A 99 3.91 -4.62 -4.29
N ILE A 100 3.06 -5.38 -4.95
CA ILE A 100 2.70 -5.13 -6.35
C ILE A 100 1.30 -4.57 -6.41
N ARG A 101 1.16 -3.35 -6.96
CA ARG A 101 -0.14 -2.73 -7.18
C ARG A 101 -0.67 -3.08 -8.56
N ILE A 102 -1.89 -3.64 -8.61
CA ILE A 102 -2.53 -4.07 -9.85
C ILE A 102 -4.01 -3.70 -9.86
N ASP A 103 -4.54 -3.25 -11.00
CA ASP A 103 -5.98 -3.15 -11.19
C ASP A 103 -6.59 -4.54 -11.39
N LEU A 104 -7.76 -4.78 -10.79
CA LEU A 104 -8.44 -6.07 -10.87
C LEU A 104 -8.66 -6.53 -12.31
N THR A 105 -8.93 -5.62 -13.22
CA THR A 105 -9.16 -5.94 -14.63
C THR A 105 -7.90 -6.41 -15.37
N ASP A 106 -6.73 -6.10 -14.84
CA ASP A 106 -5.44 -6.44 -15.46
C ASP A 106 -4.88 -7.77 -14.94
N TRP A 107 -5.53 -8.39 -13.92
CA TRP A 107 -5.08 -9.62 -13.30
C TRP A 107 -4.73 -10.72 -14.30
N LYS A 108 -5.63 -11.03 -15.22
CA LYS A 108 -5.43 -12.10 -16.21
C LYS A 108 -4.23 -11.87 -17.13
N HIS A 109 -3.91 -10.60 -17.39
CA HIS A 109 -2.77 -10.24 -18.22
C HIS A 109 -1.44 -10.50 -17.51
N TYR A 110 -1.34 -10.12 -16.23
CA TYR A 110 -0.09 -10.20 -15.47
C TYR A 110 0.05 -11.45 -14.59
N GLN A 111 -0.97 -12.30 -14.48
CA GLN A 111 -0.99 -13.47 -13.60
C GLN A 111 0.27 -14.35 -13.75
N LYS A 112 0.70 -14.64 -14.97
CA LYS A 112 1.87 -15.50 -15.22
C LYS A 112 3.17 -14.87 -14.72
N ASP A 113 3.33 -13.57 -14.91
CA ASP A 113 4.54 -12.87 -14.49
C ASP A 113 4.58 -12.70 -12.97
N LEU A 114 3.44 -12.51 -12.32
CA LEU A 114 3.32 -12.51 -10.86
C LEU A 114 3.68 -13.88 -10.28
N LEU A 115 3.10 -14.96 -10.80
CA LEU A 115 3.38 -16.33 -10.34
C LEU A 115 4.85 -16.72 -10.51
N LYS A 116 5.50 -16.25 -11.57
CA LYS A 116 6.94 -16.48 -11.80
C LYS A 116 7.82 -15.84 -10.71
N ASN A 117 7.32 -14.79 -10.06
CA ASN A 117 8.05 -14.01 -9.06
C ASN A 117 7.44 -14.14 -7.64
N ILE A 118 6.64 -15.17 -7.39
CA ILE A 118 5.85 -15.34 -6.17
C ILE A 118 6.69 -15.24 -4.89
N ASP A 119 7.89 -15.80 -4.87
CA ASP A 119 8.78 -15.82 -3.71
C ASP A 119 9.30 -14.41 -3.31
N LEU A 120 9.21 -13.44 -4.21
CA LEU A 120 9.63 -12.07 -3.97
C LEU A 120 8.46 -11.16 -3.57
N ILE A 121 7.21 -11.59 -3.79
CA ILE A 121 6.01 -10.79 -3.57
C ILE A 121 5.46 -11.04 -2.19
N LYS A 122 5.50 -10.03 -1.33
CA LYS A 122 4.93 -10.08 0.03
C LYS A 122 3.42 -9.85 0.02
N TYR A 123 2.96 -8.87 -0.78
CA TYR A 123 1.54 -8.54 -0.93
C TYR A 123 1.22 -8.12 -2.36
N VAL A 124 0.01 -8.44 -2.79
CA VAL A 124 -0.61 -7.85 -3.99
C VAL A 124 -1.65 -6.85 -3.54
N ILE A 125 -1.48 -5.58 -3.91
CA ILE A 125 -2.44 -4.50 -3.65
C ILE A 125 -3.36 -4.40 -4.85
N VAL A 126 -4.65 -4.67 -4.66
CA VAL A 126 -5.63 -4.64 -5.74
C VAL A 126 -6.37 -3.32 -5.77
N THR A 127 -6.46 -2.69 -6.93
CA THR A 127 -7.27 -1.50 -7.19
C THR A 127 -8.46 -1.84 -8.08
N ASN A 128 -9.49 -1.00 -8.08
CA ASN A 128 -10.71 -1.16 -8.88
C ASN A 128 -11.04 0.12 -9.63
N SER A 129 -10.12 0.60 -10.47
CA SER A 129 -10.24 1.86 -11.20
C SER A 129 -11.38 1.87 -12.21
N ARG A 130 -11.77 0.69 -12.72
CA ARG A 130 -12.90 0.51 -13.67
C ARG A 130 -14.23 0.24 -12.98
N SER A 131 -14.29 0.38 -11.67
CA SER A 131 -15.52 0.29 -10.86
C SER A 131 -16.33 -0.98 -11.11
N LEU A 132 -15.65 -2.14 -11.10
CA LEU A 132 -16.32 -3.44 -11.08
C LEU A 132 -17.28 -3.50 -9.89
N ASN A 133 -18.41 -4.16 -10.05
CA ASN A 133 -19.31 -4.38 -8.93
C ASN A 133 -18.67 -5.32 -7.87
N GLU A 134 -19.22 -5.33 -6.66
CA GLU A 134 -18.65 -6.08 -5.53
C GLU A 134 -18.54 -7.58 -5.80
N HIS A 135 -19.49 -8.16 -6.48
CA HIS A 135 -19.47 -9.59 -6.79
C HIS A 135 -18.33 -9.94 -7.75
N GLU A 136 -18.15 -9.16 -8.82
CA GLU A 136 -17.06 -9.31 -9.78
C GLU A 136 -15.69 -9.07 -9.08
N ALA A 137 -15.57 -7.98 -8.32
CA ALA A 137 -14.35 -7.66 -7.58
C ALA A 137 -13.99 -8.80 -6.62
N LYS A 138 -14.94 -9.29 -5.81
CA LYS A 138 -14.73 -10.41 -4.89
C LYS A 138 -14.28 -11.68 -5.58
N SER A 139 -14.86 -12.00 -6.75
CA SER A 139 -14.48 -13.18 -7.53
C SER A 139 -13.00 -13.11 -7.94
N ILE A 140 -12.56 -11.98 -8.48
CA ILE A 140 -11.17 -11.81 -8.91
C ILE A 140 -10.23 -11.78 -7.69
N VAL A 141 -10.58 -11.08 -6.61
CA VAL A 141 -9.82 -11.07 -5.35
C VAL A 141 -9.65 -12.49 -4.82
N THR A 142 -10.69 -13.31 -4.86
CA THR A 142 -10.63 -14.71 -4.40
C THR A 142 -9.66 -15.53 -5.25
N GLU A 143 -9.63 -15.29 -6.55
CA GLU A 143 -8.68 -15.96 -7.44
C GLU A 143 -7.24 -15.54 -7.13
N ILE A 144 -6.96 -14.24 -6.94
CA ILE A 144 -5.64 -13.74 -6.58
C ILE A 144 -5.20 -14.29 -5.22
N ALA A 145 -6.12 -14.34 -4.26
CA ALA A 145 -5.86 -14.80 -2.89
C ALA A 145 -5.55 -16.30 -2.78
N SER A 146 -5.77 -17.09 -3.86
CA SER A 146 -5.33 -18.50 -3.87
C SER A 146 -3.81 -18.65 -3.89
N ASP A 147 -3.09 -17.67 -4.42
CA ASP A 147 -1.65 -17.70 -4.59
C ASP A 147 -0.92 -16.59 -3.80
N PHE A 148 -1.58 -15.46 -3.53
CA PHE A 148 -0.96 -14.27 -2.96
C PHE A 148 -1.70 -13.74 -1.72
N SER A 149 -0.97 -13.10 -0.83
CA SER A 149 -1.55 -12.27 0.24
C SER A 149 -2.06 -10.96 -0.34
N VAL A 150 -3.37 -10.72 -0.30
CA VAL A 150 -4.03 -9.58 -0.95
C VAL A 150 -4.33 -8.47 0.04
N LEU A 151 -4.00 -7.22 -0.32
CA LEU A 151 -4.50 -6.01 0.34
C LEU A 151 -5.50 -5.31 -0.58
N LEU A 152 -6.69 -4.95 -0.07
CA LEU A 152 -7.65 -4.14 -0.83
C LEU A 152 -7.18 -2.68 -0.85
N GLY A 153 -6.90 -2.14 -2.03
CA GLY A 153 -6.40 -0.79 -2.28
C GLY A 153 -7.35 0.09 -3.09
N PHE A 154 -8.63 -0.27 -3.19
CA PHE A 154 -9.67 0.59 -3.76
C PHE A 154 -10.43 1.32 -2.64
N GLU A 155 -11.33 2.24 -3.00
CA GLU A 155 -12.10 3.01 -2.04
C GLU A 155 -12.90 2.10 -1.09
N ILE A 156 -12.53 2.11 0.17
CA ILE A 156 -13.18 1.32 1.23
C ILE A 156 -14.35 2.11 1.81
N ARG A 157 -15.56 1.63 1.57
CA ARG A 157 -16.76 2.18 2.19
C ARG A 157 -16.88 1.66 3.62
N VAL A 158 -16.87 2.55 4.61
CA VAL A 158 -16.94 2.22 6.05
C VAL A 158 -18.13 1.30 6.36
N GLN A 159 -19.28 1.50 5.69
CA GLN A 159 -20.50 0.70 5.89
C GLN A 159 -20.32 -0.75 5.44
N LEU A 160 -19.45 -1.02 4.47
CA LEU A 160 -19.18 -2.34 3.92
C LEU A 160 -17.91 -2.99 4.49
N LEU A 161 -17.26 -2.34 5.46
CA LEU A 161 -15.98 -2.81 6.00
C LEU A 161 -16.09 -4.26 6.53
N ASP A 162 -17.16 -4.57 7.28
CA ASP A 162 -17.38 -5.92 7.82
C ASP A 162 -17.61 -6.97 6.72
N GLU A 163 -18.08 -6.56 5.55
CA GLU A 163 -18.23 -7.44 4.39
C GLU A 163 -16.86 -7.67 3.74
N TYR A 164 -16.08 -6.62 3.51
CA TYR A 164 -14.73 -6.75 2.96
C TYR A 164 -13.82 -7.64 3.84
N LEU A 165 -13.95 -7.55 5.17
CA LEU A 165 -13.19 -8.40 6.10
C LEU A 165 -13.56 -9.88 6.04
N ARG A 166 -14.67 -10.25 5.39
CA ARG A 166 -15.03 -11.66 5.10
C ARG A 166 -14.47 -12.17 3.76
N TRP A 167 -13.85 -11.31 2.99
CA TRP A 167 -13.16 -11.74 1.77
C TRP A 167 -11.83 -12.41 2.16
N PRO A 168 -11.25 -13.26 1.29
CA PRO A 168 -9.99 -13.92 1.55
C PRO A 168 -8.80 -12.95 1.38
N ILE A 169 -8.75 -11.91 2.18
CA ILE A 169 -7.74 -10.86 2.14
C ILE A 169 -6.83 -10.89 3.36
N ALA A 170 -5.61 -10.41 3.20
CA ALA A 170 -4.67 -10.21 4.29
C ALA A 170 -4.88 -8.86 5.00
N GLY A 171 -5.52 -7.89 4.32
CA GLY A 171 -5.76 -6.57 4.90
C GLY A 171 -6.19 -5.51 3.89
N LEU A 172 -5.99 -4.25 4.29
CA LEU A 172 -6.37 -3.06 3.54
C LEU A 172 -5.13 -2.23 3.21
N ALA A 173 -5.12 -1.62 2.02
CA ALA A 173 -4.17 -0.58 1.64
C ALA A 173 -4.94 0.73 1.46
N LEU A 174 -4.85 1.60 2.45
CA LEU A 174 -5.49 2.90 2.48
C LEU A 174 -4.50 3.97 2.01
N ASN A 175 -5.01 5.10 1.55
CA ASN A 175 -4.20 6.28 1.27
C ASN A 175 -4.30 7.26 2.44
N GLY A 176 -3.19 7.90 2.76
CA GLY A 176 -3.18 9.08 3.60
C GLY A 176 -4.00 10.19 2.96
N SER A 177 -4.55 11.07 3.78
CA SER A 177 -5.41 12.16 3.29
C SER A 177 -4.63 13.11 2.39
N GLU A 178 -5.28 13.60 1.34
CA GLU A 178 -4.78 14.73 0.55
C GLU A 178 -4.92 16.03 1.35
N GLU A 179 -4.00 16.97 1.12
CA GLU A 179 -4.14 18.30 1.72
C GLU A 179 -5.32 19.03 1.08
N THR A 180 -6.30 19.39 1.91
CA THR A 180 -7.44 20.23 1.48
C THR A 180 -7.05 21.70 1.42
N SER A 181 -6.01 22.09 2.16
CA SER A 181 -5.33 23.39 2.16
C SER A 181 -3.92 23.20 2.69
N PRO A 182 -2.95 24.08 2.41
CA PRO A 182 -1.58 23.94 2.91
C PRO A 182 -1.50 23.61 4.39
N GLY A 183 -1.03 22.43 4.74
CA GLY A 183 -0.90 21.93 6.11
C GLY A 183 -2.21 21.41 6.76
N ILE A 184 -3.33 21.39 6.06
CA ILE A 184 -4.61 20.88 6.55
C ILE A 184 -5.01 19.65 5.75
N LYS A 185 -5.05 18.49 6.41
CA LYS A 185 -5.53 17.22 5.86
C LYS A 185 -6.84 16.82 6.52
N ASP A 186 -7.74 16.25 5.72
CA ASP A 186 -8.97 15.66 6.22
C ASP A 186 -8.73 14.17 6.52
N TYR A 187 -8.74 13.81 7.79
CA TYR A 187 -8.58 12.44 8.25
C TYR A 187 -9.90 11.71 8.52
N ASP A 188 -11.04 12.34 8.35
CA ASP A 188 -12.33 11.81 8.80
C ASP A 188 -12.61 10.42 8.21
N HIS A 189 -12.33 10.22 6.94
CA HIS A 189 -12.53 8.92 6.31
C HIS A 189 -11.52 7.87 6.81
N LEU A 190 -10.25 8.21 6.89
CA LEU A 190 -9.21 7.32 7.39
C LEU A 190 -9.44 6.95 8.86
N SER A 191 -9.74 7.93 9.70
CA SER A 191 -10.03 7.70 11.12
C SER A 191 -11.23 6.79 11.31
N SER A 192 -12.32 7.04 10.56
CA SER A 192 -13.54 6.21 10.63
C SER A 192 -13.29 4.74 10.29
N ILE A 193 -12.38 4.46 9.35
CA ILE A 193 -11.98 3.08 9.02
C ILE A 193 -11.13 2.50 10.14
N LEU A 194 -10.10 3.22 10.60
CA LEU A 194 -9.16 2.73 11.62
C LEU A 194 -9.85 2.48 12.96
N GLU A 195 -10.74 3.38 13.42
CA GLU A 195 -11.54 3.22 14.64
C GLU A 195 -12.45 1.99 14.54
N LYS A 196 -13.08 1.73 13.40
CA LYS A 196 -13.92 0.54 13.21
C LYS A 196 -13.11 -0.77 13.17
N LEU A 197 -11.84 -0.69 12.80
CA LEU A 197 -10.91 -1.81 12.80
C LEU A 197 -10.26 -2.07 14.17
N GLU A 198 -10.38 -1.17 15.12
CA GLU A 198 -9.78 -1.34 16.45
C GLU A 198 -10.33 -2.58 17.15
N VAL A 199 -9.43 -3.32 17.79
CA VAL A 199 -9.78 -4.46 18.65
C VAL A 199 -10.01 -3.92 20.06
N GLU A 200 -11.20 -4.14 20.61
CA GLU A 200 -11.54 -3.83 22.00
C GLU A 200 -10.70 -4.63 23.02
#